data_8a3a4053b9c7bd2bead7c64ecb2321a3
#
_entry.id   8a3a4053b9c7bd2bead7c64ecb2321a3
#
_cell.length_a   1.000
_cell.length_b   1.000
_cell.length_c   1.000
_cell.angle_alpha   90.00
_cell.angle_beta   90.00
_cell.angle_gamma   90.00
#
_symmetry.space_group_name_H-M   'P 1'
#
loop_
_entity.id
_entity.type
_entity.pdbx_description
1 polymer ?
#
loop_
_entity_poly.entity_id
_entity_poly.type
_entity_poly.pdbx_seq_one_letter_code
_entity_poly.pdbx_strand_id
1 'polypeptide(L)'
;NIKKNNATLYILDGNSANNYISDILPVIDALPNPPVLVTLGYESWNNLSIHRRAYDYTPDGENAIVDNSKPAWIYFTGGGSQSFRELLLTQIMPWVSTIAPNSSRIGIWGHSLGAIFVLDCLKNNSCFNYYYISAPSLLW
;
A
#
# COMPACT_ATOMS: atom_id res chain seq x y z
N ASN A 1 -22.68 15.56 -12.74
CA ASN A 1 -21.76 16.34 -11.91
C ASN A 1 -20.81 15.35 -11.25
N ILE A 2 -19.66 15.12 -11.87
CA ILE A 2 -18.55 14.43 -11.22
C ILE A 2 -18.10 15.38 -10.12
N LYS A 3 -18.38 15.03 -8.85
CA LYS A 3 -17.85 15.77 -7.70
C LYS A 3 -16.33 15.82 -7.89
N LYS A 4 -15.73 17.01 -7.82
CA LYS A 4 -14.28 17.16 -7.86
C LYS A 4 -13.69 16.41 -6.67
N ASN A 5 -13.14 15.22 -6.91
CA ASN A 5 -12.45 14.45 -5.88
C ASN A 5 -11.13 15.14 -5.59
N ASN A 6 -11.02 15.77 -4.45
CA ASN A 6 -9.82 16.52 -4.06
C ASN A 6 -8.75 15.64 -3.42
N ALA A 7 -8.98 14.37 -3.28
CA ALA A 7 -8.05 13.42 -2.65
C ALA A 7 -8.12 12.03 -3.28
N THR A 8 -6.97 11.34 -3.30
CA THR A 8 -6.87 9.91 -3.62
C THR A 8 -6.12 9.20 -2.51
N LEU A 9 -6.64 8.08 -2.03
CA LEU A 9 -5.99 7.24 -1.03
C LEU A 9 -5.62 5.89 -1.65
N TYR A 10 -4.33 5.61 -1.70
CA TYR A 10 -3.79 4.31 -2.08
C TYR A 10 -3.74 3.41 -0.86
N ILE A 11 -4.30 2.22 -0.97
CA ILE A 11 -4.42 1.23 0.11
C ILE A 11 -3.67 -0.02 -0.31
N LEU A 12 -2.61 -0.34 0.42
CA LEU A 12 -1.84 -1.57 0.21
C LEU A 12 -2.64 -2.82 0.64
N ASP A 13 -2.19 -3.99 0.23
CA ASP A 13 -2.85 -5.27 0.52
C ASP A 13 -4.32 -5.31 0.04
N GLY A 14 -4.57 -4.82 -1.17
CA GLY A 14 -5.91 -4.71 -1.76
C GLY A 14 -6.70 -6.01 -1.76
N ASN A 15 -6.06 -7.16 -1.90
CA ASN A 15 -6.70 -8.46 -1.80
C ASN A 15 -7.41 -8.66 -0.45
N SER A 16 -6.80 -8.17 0.63
CA SER A 16 -7.38 -8.23 1.98
C SER A 16 -8.33 -7.07 2.24
N ALA A 17 -7.94 -5.86 1.82
CA ALA A 17 -8.74 -4.64 2.02
C ALA A 17 -10.11 -4.73 1.34
N ASN A 18 -10.21 -5.35 0.16
CA ASN A 18 -11.45 -5.47 -0.59
C ASN A 18 -12.54 -6.25 0.16
N ASN A 19 -12.19 -7.10 1.12
CA ASN A 19 -13.17 -7.79 1.96
C ASN A 19 -13.96 -6.84 2.89
N TYR A 20 -13.39 -5.67 3.19
CA TYR A 20 -13.96 -4.70 4.13
C TYR A 20 -14.42 -3.40 3.48
N ILE A 21 -14.03 -3.17 2.22
CA ILE A 21 -14.33 -1.92 1.52
C ILE A 21 -15.83 -1.70 1.38
N SER A 22 -16.61 -2.75 1.08
CA SER A 22 -18.06 -2.65 0.98
C SER A 22 -18.73 -2.11 2.25
N ASP A 23 -18.14 -2.40 3.41
CA ASP A 23 -18.69 -1.96 4.71
C ASP A 23 -18.39 -0.49 5.00
N ILE A 24 -17.26 0.02 4.50
CA ILE A 24 -16.84 1.39 4.75
C ILE A 24 -17.27 2.38 3.65
N LEU A 25 -17.56 1.91 2.44
CA LEU A 25 -17.98 2.77 1.32
C LEU A 25 -19.15 3.68 1.66
N PRO A 26 -20.24 3.23 2.32
CA PRO A 26 -21.35 4.11 2.67
C PRO A 26 -20.94 5.28 3.59
N VAL A 27 -19.97 5.04 4.48
CA VAL A 27 -19.43 6.07 5.39
C VAL A 27 -18.60 7.08 4.62
N ILE A 28 -17.76 6.58 3.68
CA ILE A 28 -16.90 7.44 2.85
C ILE A 28 -17.74 8.28 1.88
N ASP A 29 -18.74 7.68 1.25
CA ASP A 29 -19.63 8.37 0.30
C ASP A 29 -20.49 9.45 0.96
N ALA A 30 -20.73 9.35 2.27
CA ALA A 30 -21.41 10.36 3.05
C ALA A 30 -20.55 11.60 3.34
N LEU A 31 -19.23 11.53 3.11
CA LEU A 31 -18.34 12.69 3.29
C LEU A 31 -18.68 13.81 2.29
N PRO A 32 -18.51 15.07 2.66
CA PRO A 32 -18.72 16.20 1.74
C PRO A 32 -17.85 16.14 0.48
N ASN A 33 -16.63 15.61 0.61
CA ASN A 33 -15.67 15.42 -0.47
C ASN A 33 -15.03 14.03 -0.33
N PRO A 34 -15.71 12.95 -0.75
CA PRO A 34 -15.18 11.61 -0.60
C PRO A 34 -13.91 11.44 -1.44
N PRO A 35 -12.86 10.79 -0.90
CA PRO A 35 -11.68 10.47 -1.65
C PRO A 35 -11.95 9.37 -2.68
N VAL A 36 -11.11 9.30 -3.71
CA VAL A 36 -10.97 8.09 -4.53
C VAL A 36 -10.16 7.08 -3.72
N LEU A 37 -10.67 5.86 -3.60
CA LEU A 37 -9.93 4.74 -3.00
C LEU A 37 -9.31 3.90 -4.11
N VAL A 38 -8.01 3.67 -4.01
CA VAL A 38 -7.24 2.82 -4.93
C VAL A 38 -6.61 1.69 -4.13
N THR A 39 -7.13 0.49 -4.27
CA THR A 39 -6.56 -0.68 -3.60
C THR A 39 -5.50 -1.33 -4.48
N LEU A 40 -4.32 -1.57 -3.92
CA LEU A 40 -3.19 -2.22 -4.57
C LEU A 40 -3.09 -3.65 -4.08
N GLY A 41 -3.38 -4.60 -4.95
CA GLY A 41 -3.37 -6.03 -4.64
C GLY A 41 -2.52 -6.80 -5.64
N TYR A 42 -2.40 -8.11 -5.39
CA TYR A 42 -1.68 -9.05 -6.24
C TYR A 42 -2.66 -9.93 -7.02
N GLU A 43 -2.25 -10.38 -8.19
CA GLU A 43 -2.96 -11.41 -8.93
C GLU A 43 -2.80 -12.76 -8.19
N SER A 44 -3.65 -12.97 -7.20
CA SER A 44 -3.61 -14.15 -6.34
C SER A 44 -5.00 -14.44 -5.80
N TRP A 45 -5.35 -15.73 -5.74
CA TRP A 45 -6.58 -16.20 -5.11
C TRP A 45 -6.53 -16.13 -3.57
N ASN A 46 -5.33 -15.95 -3.00
CA ASN A 46 -5.13 -15.82 -1.56
C ASN A 46 -5.28 -14.35 -1.13
N ASN A 47 -5.93 -14.10 -0.02
CA ASN A 47 -6.13 -12.76 0.54
C ASN A 47 -4.82 -12.01 0.77
N LEU A 48 -3.73 -12.73 1.05
CA LEU A 48 -2.39 -12.17 1.23
C LEU A 48 -1.36 -13.00 0.44
N SER A 49 -0.75 -12.37 -0.56
CA SER A 49 0.41 -12.93 -1.24
C SER A 49 1.67 -12.68 -0.41
N ILE A 50 1.85 -13.47 0.65
CA ILE A 50 2.79 -13.14 1.74
C ILE A 50 4.24 -13.00 1.27
N HIS A 51 4.71 -13.84 0.33
CA HIS A 51 6.06 -13.76 -0.20
C HIS A 51 6.28 -12.53 -1.09
N ARG A 52 5.31 -12.22 -1.96
CA ARG A 52 5.39 -11.05 -2.86
C ARG A 52 5.35 -9.75 -2.04
N ARG A 53 4.42 -9.64 -1.11
CA ARG A 53 4.32 -8.44 -0.28
C ARG A 53 5.52 -8.26 0.66
N ALA A 54 6.10 -9.36 1.15
CA ALA A 54 7.33 -9.28 1.94
C ALA A 54 8.47 -8.70 1.11
N TYR A 55 8.63 -9.15 -0.13
CA TYR A 55 9.63 -8.61 -1.05
C TYR A 55 9.34 -7.15 -1.39
N ASP A 56 8.14 -6.85 -1.90
CA ASP A 56 7.79 -5.53 -2.43
C ASP A 56 7.68 -4.44 -1.36
N TYR A 57 7.37 -4.81 -0.11
CA TYR A 57 7.12 -3.82 0.94
C TYR A 57 8.33 -3.54 1.83
N THR A 58 9.41 -4.29 1.68
CA THR A 58 10.57 -4.13 2.56
C THR A 58 11.79 -3.64 1.79
N PRO A 59 12.56 -2.71 2.40
CA PRO A 59 13.80 -2.23 1.81
C PRO A 59 14.87 -3.32 1.79
N ASP A 60 15.93 -3.12 0.98
CA ASP A 60 17.12 -3.93 1.02
C ASP A 60 17.68 -3.96 2.45
N GLY A 61 17.88 -5.14 2.97
CA GLY A 61 18.44 -5.36 4.27
C GLY A 61 18.88 -6.82 4.39
N GLU A 62 20.04 -7.05 4.95
CA GLU A 62 20.57 -8.39 5.25
C GLU A 62 19.75 -9.13 6.32
N ASN A 63 18.70 -8.51 6.82
CA ASN A 63 17.93 -8.93 7.98
C ASN A 63 16.55 -9.45 7.62
N ALA A 64 16.47 -10.49 6.79
CA ALA A 64 15.44 -11.47 7.07
C ALA A 64 15.76 -12.01 8.46
N ILE A 65 14.93 -11.72 9.48
CA ILE A 65 15.14 -12.29 10.81
C ILE A 65 15.05 -13.80 10.65
N VAL A 66 16.20 -14.45 10.61
CA VAL A 66 16.32 -15.89 10.58
C VAL A 66 16.03 -16.37 11.99
N ASP A 67 14.76 -16.47 12.33
CA ASP A 67 14.32 -17.13 13.55
C ASP A 67 14.42 -18.64 13.33
N ASN A 68 15.56 -19.21 13.66
CA ASN A 68 15.84 -20.64 13.52
C ASN A 68 14.87 -21.54 14.34
N SER A 69 14.03 -20.94 15.19
CA SER A 69 12.98 -21.68 15.92
C SER A 69 11.73 -21.91 15.06
N LYS A 70 11.63 -21.27 13.89
CA LYS A 70 10.47 -21.35 13.00
C LYS A 70 10.74 -22.22 11.78
N PRO A 71 9.71 -22.87 11.23
CA PRO A 71 9.84 -23.65 10.01
C PRO A 71 10.40 -22.82 8.85
N ALA A 72 11.25 -23.42 8.01
CA ALA A 72 11.95 -22.76 6.89
C ALA A 72 11.02 -22.03 5.88
N TRP A 73 9.73 -22.38 5.83
CA TRP A 73 8.75 -21.70 4.96
C TRP A 73 8.33 -20.30 5.43
N ILE A 74 8.78 -19.88 6.62
CA ILE A 74 8.53 -18.52 7.17
C ILE A 74 9.61 -17.52 6.73
N TYR A 75 10.67 -17.98 6.09
CA TYR A 75 11.72 -17.08 5.61
C TYR A 75 11.24 -16.31 4.38
N PHE A 76 11.13 -15.00 4.52
CA PHE A 76 10.76 -14.09 3.44
C PHE A 76 12.00 -13.34 2.96
N THR A 77 12.14 -13.21 1.65
CA THR A 77 13.14 -12.33 1.05
C THR A 77 12.52 -10.93 0.92
N GLY A 78 13.22 -9.94 1.44
CA GLY A 78 12.89 -8.52 1.26
C GLY A 78 13.70 -7.90 0.12
N GLY A 79 13.66 -6.56 0.00
CA GLY A 79 14.55 -5.81 -0.88
C GLY A 79 13.90 -5.19 -2.11
N GLY A 80 12.61 -5.41 -2.33
CA GLY A 80 11.90 -4.93 -3.51
C GLY A 80 11.26 -3.55 -3.38
N SER A 81 11.32 -2.89 -2.21
CA SER A 81 10.54 -1.67 -1.97
C SER A 81 10.90 -0.52 -2.92
N GLN A 82 12.15 -0.39 -3.31
CA GLN A 82 12.54 0.61 -4.30
C GLN A 82 11.86 0.36 -5.64
N SER A 83 11.93 -0.85 -6.16
CA SER A 83 11.33 -1.21 -7.45
C SER A 83 9.81 -1.07 -7.43
N PHE A 84 9.18 -1.48 -6.31
CA PHE A 84 7.74 -1.32 -6.14
C PHE A 84 7.33 0.15 -6.04
N ARG A 85 8.12 0.99 -5.35
CA ARG A 85 7.90 2.44 -5.29
C ARG A 85 8.04 3.08 -6.68
N GLU A 86 9.05 2.70 -7.46
CA GLU A 86 9.21 3.16 -8.84
C GLU A 86 8.01 2.77 -9.71
N LEU A 87 7.56 1.51 -9.65
CA LEU A 87 6.36 1.04 -10.35
C LEU A 87 5.12 1.87 -9.95
N LEU A 88 4.94 2.09 -8.67
CA LEU A 88 3.81 2.88 -8.16
C LEU A 88 3.84 4.31 -8.70
N LEU A 89 4.98 4.97 -8.64
CA LEU A 89 5.13 6.38 -9.03
C LEU A 89 5.10 6.60 -10.54
N THR A 90 5.69 5.67 -11.32
CA THR A 90 5.90 5.89 -12.75
C THR A 90 4.84 5.23 -13.64
N GLN A 91 4.09 4.26 -13.13
CA GLN A 91 3.10 3.52 -13.91
C GLN A 91 1.70 3.56 -13.28
N ILE A 92 1.58 3.14 -12.01
CA ILE A 92 0.26 2.99 -11.39
C ILE A 92 -0.40 4.35 -11.16
N MET A 93 0.30 5.29 -10.53
CA MET A 93 -0.26 6.63 -10.24
C MET A 93 -0.59 7.42 -11.50
N PRO A 94 0.26 7.45 -12.54
CA PRO A 94 -0.11 8.06 -13.83
C PRO A 94 -1.34 7.41 -14.46
N TRP A 95 -1.46 6.08 -14.43
CA TRP A 95 -2.65 5.40 -14.94
C TRP A 95 -3.90 5.78 -14.13
N VAL A 96 -3.83 5.76 -12.80
CA VAL A 96 -4.95 6.19 -11.94
C VAL A 96 -5.38 7.62 -12.25
N SER A 97 -4.44 8.52 -12.54
CA SER A 97 -4.76 9.91 -12.87
C SER A 97 -5.54 10.07 -14.18
N THR A 98 -5.53 9.08 -15.07
CA THR A 98 -6.34 9.09 -16.30
C THR A 98 -7.82 8.77 -16.02
N ILE A 99 -8.11 8.00 -14.98
CA ILE A 99 -9.48 7.57 -14.62
C ILE A 99 -10.06 8.35 -13.43
N ALA A 100 -9.20 8.93 -12.59
CA ALA A 100 -9.57 9.77 -11.45
C ALA A 100 -8.78 11.08 -11.48
N PRO A 101 -8.97 11.94 -12.49
CA PRO A 101 -8.22 13.18 -12.62
C PRO A 101 -8.56 14.18 -11.49
N ASN A 102 -7.62 15.08 -11.20
CA ASN A 102 -7.79 16.22 -10.29
C ASN A 102 -7.70 15.93 -8.78
N SER A 103 -7.01 14.87 -8.38
CA SER A 103 -6.63 14.70 -6.97
C SER A 103 -5.48 15.65 -6.63
N SER A 104 -5.76 16.68 -5.83
CA SER A 104 -4.74 17.63 -5.33
C SER A 104 -4.03 17.11 -4.08
N ARG A 105 -4.57 16.07 -3.45
CA ARG A 105 -4.05 15.44 -2.23
C ARG A 105 -3.99 13.94 -2.41
N ILE A 106 -2.82 13.37 -2.17
CA ILE A 106 -2.56 11.96 -2.37
C ILE A 106 -2.07 11.36 -1.07
N GLY A 107 -2.77 10.35 -0.58
CA GLY A 107 -2.41 9.60 0.62
C GLY A 107 -2.04 8.15 0.27
N ILE A 108 -1.26 7.54 1.15
CA ILE A 108 -0.97 6.11 1.13
C ILE A 108 -1.18 5.50 2.51
N TRP A 109 -1.83 4.35 2.55
CA TRP A 109 -2.08 3.57 3.77
C TRP A 109 -1.50 2.17 3.66
N GLY A 110 -0.87 1.72 4.75
CA GLY A 110 -0.37 0.35 4.88
C GLY A 110 -0.44 -0.18 6.30
N HIS A 111 -0.60 -1.49 6.42
CA HIS A 111 -0.64 -2.22 7.69
C HIS A 111 0.49 -3.25 7.73
N SER A 112 1.09 -3.47 8.91
CA SER A 112 2.14 -4.48 9.14
C SER A 112 3.33 -4.27 8.19
N LEU A 113 3.65 -5.21 7.28
CA LEU A 113 4.68 -5.04 6.25
C LEU A 113 4.35 -3.89 5.28
N GLY A 114 3.07 -3.70 4.93
CA GLY A 114 2.65 -2.53 4.15
C GLY A 114 2.96 -1.21 4.83
N ALA A 115 2.91 -1.16 6.16
CA ALA A 115 3.30 0.02 6.91
C ALA A 115 4.82 0.28 6.84
N ILE A 116 5.66 -0.75 6.70
CA ILE A 116 7.10 -0.59 6.43
C ILE A 116 7.32 0.11 5.07
N PHE A 117 6.57 -0.32 4.04
CA PHE A 117 6.63 0.35 2.73
C PHE A 117 6.21 1.81 2.80
N VAL A 118 5.17 2.13 3.57
CA VAL A 118 4.74 3.53 3.77
C VAL A 118 5.83 4.35 4.47
N LEU A 119 6.53 3.77 5.46
CA LEU A 119 7.70 4.39 6.09
C LEU A 119 8.85 4.60 5.09
N ASP A 120 9.11 3.62 4.23
CA ASP A 120 10.13 3.74 3.18
C ASP A 120 9.77 4.85 2.18
N CYS A 121 8.51 4.96 1.79
CA CYS A 121 8.02 6.07 0.97
C CYS A 121 8.22 7.43 1.66
N LEU A 122 7.92 7.53 2.93
CA LEU A 122 8.13 8.75 3.72
C LEU A 122 9.62 9.12 3.81
N LYS A 123 10.49 8.15 4.12
CA LYS A 123 11.95 8.33 4.20
C LYS A 123 12.53 8.85 2.88
N ASN A 124 12.02 8.39 1.75
CA ASN A 124 12.51 8.74 0.41
C ASN A 124 11.79 9.95 -0.20
N ASN A 125 11.07 10.75 0.60
CA ASN A 125 10.34 11.93 0.14
C ASN A 125 9.48 11.66 -1.10
N SER A 126 8.76 10.54 -1.10
CA SER A 126 7.83 10.20 -2.18
C SER A 126 6.70 11.23 -2.28
N CYS A 127 6.01 11.29 -3.42
CA CYS A 127 5.06 12.35 -3.77
C CYS A 127 3.74 12.36 -3.00
N PHE A 128 3.62 11.60 -1.91
CA PHE A 128 2.42 11.58 -1.09
C PHE A 128 2.35 12.78 -0.15
N ASN A 129 1.13 13.30 0.05
CA ASN A 129 0.87 14.37 1.02
C ASN A 129 0.56 13.81 2.41
N TYR A 130 0.03 12.55 2.47
CA TYR A 130 -0.40 11.90 3.70
C TYR A 130 0.10 10.46 3.74
N TYR A 131 0.66 10.08 4.88
CA TYR A 131 1.19 8.75 5.15
C TYR A 131 0.46 8.16 6.35
N TYR A 132 -0.31 7.10 6.13
CA TYR A 132 -1.06 6.41 7.17
C TYR A 132 -0.39 5.06 7.47
N ILE A 133 0.19 4.96 8.66
CA ILE A 133 1.04 3.85 9.09
C ILE A 133 0.32 3.11 10.21
N SER A 134 -0.08 1.86 9.95
CA SER A 134 -0.82 1.04 10.89
C SER A 134 0.00 -0.17 11.33
N ALA A 135 0.29 -0.28 12.63
CA ALA A 135 0.98 -1.41 13.26
C ALA A 135 2.20 -1.92 12.46
N PRO A 136 3.23 -1.10 12.22
CA PRO A 136 4.37 -1.50 11.40
C PRO A 136 5.14 -2.66 12.02
N SER A 137 5.56 -3.63 11.18
CA SER A 137 6.36 -4.77 11.58
C SER A 137 7.84 -4.37 11.77
N LEU A 138 8.15 -3.63 12.81
CA LEU A 138 9.49 -3.06 13.07
C LEU A 138 10.58 -4.08 13.39
N LEU A 139 10.28 -5.37 13.41
CA LEU A 139 11.26 -6.46 13.54
C LEU A 139 11.85 -6.90 12.19
N TRP A 140 11.51 -6.21 11.13
CA TRP A 140 12.06 -6.45 9.80
C TRP A 140 13.39 -5.72 9.62
#